data_783d11a6b0af89c1c66fd6d6ba93c000
#
_entry.id   783d11a6b0af89c1c66fd6d6ba93c000
#
_cell.length_a   1.000
_cell.length_b   1.000
_cell.length_c   1.000
_cell.angle_alpha   90.00
_cell.angle_beta   90.00
_cell.angle_gamma   90.00
#
_symmetry.space_group_name_H-M   'P 1'
#
loop_
_entity.id
_entity.type
_entity.pdbx_description
1 polymer ?
#
loop_
_entity_poly.entity_id
_entity_poly.type
_entity_poly.pdbx_seq_one_letter_code
_entity_poly.pdbx_strand_id
1 'polypeptide(L)'
;MPRITAPPIISIDPGRVKCGVAVVNSDNSVIDKNIVNTESLNSAVSYLVGKFGSNTVILGDRTYSKNVYSMLKSSGLRLDIIFVDEDKSSEQGRRRYLMDNKPKGLGILLPIGLRSPDKPYDDYVAIILAERYFDGIRSTRRRKK
;
A
#
# COMPACT_ATOMS: atom_id res chain seq x y z
N MET A 1 -10.28 -3.96 -30.19
CA MET A 1 -10.88 -3.27 -29.04
C MET A 1 -9.88 -3.18 -27.88
N PRO A 2 -9.68 -1.98 -27.36
CA PRO A 2 -8.85 -1.88 -26.17
C PRO A 2 -9.53 -2.65 -25.03
N ARG A 3 -8.74 -3.46 -24.34
CA ARG A 3 -9.24 -4.13 -23.13
C ARG A 3 -9.54 -3.08 -22.07
N ILE A 4 -10.76 -3.11 -21.54
CA ILE A 4 -11.09 -2.30 -20.37
C ILE A 4 -10.36 -2.94 -19.20
N THR A 5 -9.24 -2.36 -18.79
CA THR A 5 -8.54 -2.80 -17.59
C THR A 5 -9.27 -2.25 -16.36
N ALA A 6 -9.40 -3.08 -15.32
CA ALA A 6 -9.94 -2.62 -14.05
C ALA A 6 -9.10 -1.44 -13.53
N PRO A 7 -9.71 -0.44 -12.89
CA PRO A 7 -8.94 0.64 -12.27
C PRO A 7 -7.97 0.08 -11.23
N PRO A 8 -6.83 0.74 -11.00
CA PRO A 8 -5.92 0.33 -9.94
C PRO A 8 -6.56 0.52 -8.57
N ILE A 9 -6.00 -0.12 -7.56
CA ILE A 9 -6.43 0.09 -6.18
C ILE A 9 -5.51 1.09 -5.49
N ILE A 10 -6.04 1.75 -4.46
CA ILE A 10 -5.28 2.62 -3.56
C ILE A 10 -5.04 1.81 -2.29
N SER A 11 -3.79 1.58 -1.92
CA SER A 11 -3.42 0.82 -0.73
C SER A 11 -2.81 1.75 0.30
N ILE A 12 -3.23 1.59 1.56
CA ILE A 12 -2.80 2.46 2.66
C ILE A 12 -2.26 1.62 3.81
N ASP A 13 -1.01 1.92 4.20
CA ASP A 13 -0.44 1.47 5.47
C ASP A 13 -0.75 2.55 6.52
N PRO A 14 -1.72 2.32 7.43
CA PRO A 14 -2.15 3.36 8.35
C PRO A 14 -1.15 3.60 9.46
N GLY A 15 -0.91 4.85 9.78
CA GLY A 15 -0.06 5.26 10.89
C GLY A 15 -0.59 6.50 11.57
N ARG A 16 -0.14 6.74 12.79
CA ARG A 16 -0.61 7.86 13.60
C ARG A 16 -0.17 9.22 13.04
N VAL A 17 1.08 9.30 12.59
CA VAL A 17 1.70 10.55 12.13
C VAL A 17 1.78 10.58 10.62
N LYS A 18 2.10 9.46 10.01
CA LYS A 18 2.24 9.32 8.56
C LYS A 18 1.67 8.00 8.09
N CYS A 19 1.23 7.96 6.85
CA CYS A 19 0.71 6.77 6.18
C CYS A 19 1.51 6.49 4.92
N GLY A 20 1.73 5.21 4.63
CA GLY A 20 2.19 4.79 3.32
C GLY A 20 1.01 4.69 2.37
N VAL A 21 1.17 5.17 1.15
CA VAL A 21 0.11 5.13 0.14
C VAL A 21 0.70 4.65 -1.17
N ALA A 22 0.06 3.66 -1.78
CA ALA A 22 0.48 3.14 -3.07
C ALA A 22 -0.73 2.96 -3.99
N VAL A 23 -0.50 3.14 -5.29
CA VAL A 23 -1.50 2.86 -6.33
C VAL A 23 -0.97 1.69 -7.14
N VAL A 24 -1.71 0.58 -7.16
CA VAL A 24 -1.21 -0.70 -7.67
C VAL A 24 -2.25 -1.32 -8.59
N ASN A 25 -1.80 -1.79 -9.76
CA ASN A 25 -2.63 -2.52 -10.72
C ASN A 25 -2.84 -3.98 -10.31
N SER A 26 -3.83 -4.62 -10.89
CA SER A 26 -4.15 -6.03 -10.60
C SER A 26 -3.04 -7.02 -10.99
N ASP A 27 -2.08 -6.59 -11.80
CA ASP A 27 -0.89 -7.39 -12.13
C ASP A 27 0.29 -7.12 -11.18
N ASN A 28 0.03 -6.41 -10.08
CA ASN A 28 1.01 -5.97 -9.08
C ASN A 28 1.99 -4.89 -9.56
N SER A 29 1.77 -4.30 -10.74
CA SER A 29 2.59 -3.17 -11.15
C SER A 29 2.23 -1.93 -10.31
N VAL A 30 3.24 -1.21 -9.84
CA VAL A 30 3.09 -0.04 -8.99
C VAL A 30 3.08 1.20 -9.87
N ILE A 31 1.97 1.96 -9.84
CA ILE A 31 1.83 3.19 -10.60
C ILE A 31 2.41 4.37 -9.83
N ASP A 32 2.15 4.41 -8.53
CA ASP A 32 2.55 5.52 -7.67
C ASP A 32 2.73 5.02 -6.25
N LYS A 33 3.63 5.65 -5.51
CA LYS A 33 3.82 5.37 -4.09
C LYS A 33 4.34 6.62 -3.39
N ASN A 34 3.82 6.88 -2.20
CA ASN A 34 4.20 8.03 -1.40
C ASN A 34 4.02 7.77 0.08
N ILE A 35 4.70 8.57 0.88
CA ILE A 35 4.46 8.65 2.31
C ILE A 35 3.87 10.03 2.56
N VAL A 36 2.68 10.07 3.17
CA VAL A 36 1.96 11.32 3.42
C VAL A 36 1.70 11.49 4.91
N ASN A 37 1.64 12.73 5.36
CA ASN A 37 1.20 12.99 6.73
C ASN A 37 -0.24 12.53 6.90
N THR A 38 -0.54 11.88 8.02
CA THR A 38 -1.86 11.32 8.26
C THR A 38 -2.95 12.40 8.23
N GLU A 39 -2.65 13.60 8.72
CA GLU A 39 -3.59 14.73 8.66
C GLU A 39 -3.93 15.16 7.23
N SER A 40 -3.09 14.86 6.25
CA SER A 40 -3.29 15.18 4.83
C SER A 40 -3.81 14.01 4.01
N LEU A 41 -4.13 12.89 4.66
CA LEU A 41 -4.49 11.66 3.96
C LEU A 41 -5.75 11.83 3.10
N ASN A 42 -6.79 12.48 3.62
CA ASN A 42 -8.03 12.68 2.86
C ASN A 42 -7.78 13.45 1.55
N SER A 43 -6.94 14.49 1.61
CA SER A 43 -6.57 15.25 0.40
C SER A 43 -5.79 14.39 -0.59
N ALA A 44 -4.86 13.58 -0.09
CA ALA A 44 -4.07 12.69 -0.93
C ALA A 44 -4.96 11.65 -1.62
N VAL A 45 -5.87 11.02 -0.87
CA VAL A 45 -6.77 10.01 -1.41
C VAL A 45 -7.73 10.64 -2.43
N SER A 46 -8.28 11.82 -2.14
CA SER A 46 -9.14 12.54 -3.07
C SER A 46 -8.43 12.80 -4.41
N TYR A 47 -7.18 13.22 -4.35
CA TYR A 47 -6.38 13.45 -5.54
C TYR A 47 -6.20 12.15 -6.35
N LEU A 48 -5.88 11.05 -5.68
CA LEU A 48 -5.65 9.76 -6.34
C LEU A 48 -6.93 9.18 -6.95
N VAL A 49 -8.05 9.32 -6.25
CA VAL A 49 -9.37 8.91 -6.78
C VAL A 49 -9.67 9.65 -8.08
N GLY A 50 -9.46 10.96 -8.09
CA GLY A 50 -9.70 11.77 -9.28
C GLY A 50 -8.74 11.44 -10.42
N LYS A 51 -7.47 11.21 -10.10
CA LYS A 51 -6.44 10.96 -11.11
C LYS A 51 -6.55 9.57 -11.75
N PHE A 52 -6.82 8.54 -10.96
CA PHE A 52 -6.79 7.16 -11.43
C PHE A 52 -8.17 6.53 -11.59
N GLY A 53 -9.22 7.23 -11.19
CA GLY A 53 -10.59 6.72 -11.30
C GLY A 53 -10.89 5.52 -10.42
N SER A 54 -10.14 5.33 -9.34
CA SER A 54 -10.33 4.20 -8.43
C SER A 54 -11.03 4.63 -7.15
N ASN A 55 -12.05 3.87 -6.75
CA ASN A 55 -12.74 4.05 -5.48
C ASN A 55 -12.39 2.96 -4.47
N THR A 56 -11.60 1.97 -4.86
CA THR A 56 -11.24 0.85 -3.99
C THR A 56 -9.99 1.22 -3.18
N VAL A 57 -10.15 1.19 -1.85
CA VAL A 57 -9.08 1.50 -0.91
C VAL A 57 -8.80 0.27 -0.06
N ILE A 58 -7.56 -0.20 -0.10
CA ILE A 58 -7.08 -1.29 0.76
C ILE A 58 -6.44 -0.65 1.98
N LEU A 59 -6.83 -1.10 3.16
CA LEU A 59 -6.37 -0.53 4.43
C LEU A 59 -5.85 -1.65 5.32
N GLY A 60 -4.64 -1.50 5.83
CA GLY A 60 -4.11 -2.40 6.85
C GLY A 60 -5.01 -2.41 8.10
N ASP A 61 -5.13 -3.56 8.75
CA ASP A 61 -6.18 -3.80 9.74
C ASP A 61 -5.75 -3.63 11.20
N ARG A 62 -4.53 -3.15 11.47
CA ARG A 62 -4.02 -3.05 12.84
C ARG A 62 -3.75 -1.61 13.25
N THR A 63 -2.50 -1.22 13.33
CA THR A 63 -2.05 0.06 13.87
C THR A 63 -2.85 1.23 13.31
N TYR A 64 -3.55 1.97 14.16
CA TYR A 64 -4.29 3.19 13.80
C TYR A 64 -5.34 3.01 12.69
N SER A 65 -5.68 1.78 12.33
CA SER A 65 -6.56 1.48 11.20
C SER A 65 -7.97 2.04 11.39
N LYS A 66 -8.52 1.94 12.60
CA LYS A 66 -9.87 2.45 12.91
C LYS A 66 -9.95 3.96 12.75
N ASN A 67 -8.90 4.67 13.17
CA ASN A 67 -8.83 6.12 13.05
C ASN A 67 -8.77 6.55 11.60
N VAL A 68 -7.93 5.89 10.80
CA VAL A 68 -7.81 6.18 9.37
C VAL A 68 -9.11 5.83 8.65
N TYR A 69 -9.74 4.70 9.00
CA TYR A 69 -11.05 4.34 8.44
C TYR A 69 -12.09 5.44 8.68
N SER A 70 -12.17 5.95 9.92
CA SER A 70 -13.10 7.02 10.27
C SER A 70 -12.80 8.30 9.49
N MET A 71 -11.53 8.66 9.34
CA MET A 71 -11.12 9.82 8.52
C MET A 71 -11.59 9.67 7.08
N LEU A 72 -11.37 8.51 6.48
CA LEU A 72 -11.75 8.26 5.09
C LEU A 72 -13.27 8.28 4.91
N LYS A 73 -14.01 7.72 5.85
CA LYS A 73 -15.47 7.75 5.83
C LYS A 73 -16.02 9.17 5.94
N SER A 74 -15.37 10.05 6.69
CA SER A 74 -15.79 11.44 6.85
C SER A 74 -15.37 12.34 5.70
N SER A 75 -14.61 11.85 4.73
CA SER A 75 -14.06 12.64 3.63
C SER A 75 -15.14 13.10 2.62
N GLY A 76 -16.32 12.47 2.62
CA GLY A 76 -17.34 12.70 1.61
C GLY A 76 -17.14 11.92 0.32
N LEU A 77 -16.03 11.22 0.18
CA LEU A 77 -15.76 10.36 -0.97
C LEU A 77 -16.50 9.02 -0.83
N ARG A 78 -16.99 8.51 -1.95
CA ARG A 78 -17.59 7.17 -2.00
C ARG A 78 -16.48 6.14 -2.19
N LEU A 79 -15.95 5.65 -1.07
CA LEU A 79 -14.84 4.70 -1.08
C LEU A 79 -15.34 3.30 -0.69
N ASP A 80 -14.84 2.31 -1.40
CA ASP A 80 -14.99 0.91 -1.03
C ASP A 80 -13.72 0.51 -0.27
N ILE A 81 -13.81 0.48 1.06
CA ILE A 81 -12.66 0.24 1.94
C ILE A 81 -12.62 -1.22 2.34
N ILE A 82 -11.52 -1.88 2.05
CA ILE A 82 -11.32 -3.31 2.33
C ILE A 82 -10.11 -3.43 3.25
N PHE A 83 -10.30 -4.08 4.41
CA PHE A 83 -9.21 -4.35 5.34
C PHE A 83 -8.39 -5.55 4.90
N VAL A 84 -7.08 -5.45 5.06
CA VAL A 84 -6.13 -6.51 4.75
C VAL A 84 -5.23 -6.75 5.95
N ASP A 85 -4.90 -8.00 6.23
CA ASP A 85 -4.03 -8.39 7.34
C ASP A 85 -2.64 -7.76 7.17
N GLU A 86 -2.22 -7.02 8.21
CA GLU A 86 -0.91 -6.36 8.26
C GLU A 86 0.20 -7.23 8.84
N ASP A 87 -0.08 -8.42 9.31
CA ASP A 87 0.94 -9.22 10.00
C ASP A 87 2.20 -9.35 9.13
N LYS A 88 3.35 -8.98 9.72
CA LYS A 88 4.66 -9.01 9.08
C LYS A 88 4.81 -8.12 7.84
N SER A 89 3.82 -7.26 7.55
CA SER A 89 3.89 -6.37 6.38
C SER A 89 5.03 -5.36 6.49
N SER A 90 5.30 -4.84 7.68
CA SER A 90 6.42 -3.91 7.90
C SER A 90 7.77 -4.56 7.61
N GLU A 91 7.94 -5.80 8.03
CA GLU A 91 9.15 -6.57 7.77
C GLU A 91 9.35 -6.83 6.28
N GLN A 92 8.29 -7.21 5.59
CA GLN A 92 8.33 -7.45 4.15
C GLN A 92 8.54 -6.16 3.36
N GLY A 93 7.93 -5.06 3.79
CA GLY A 93 8.13 -3.74 3.19
C GLY A 93 9.57 -3.27 3.34
N ARG A 94 10.15 -3.43 4.53
CA ARG A 94 11.56 -3.11 4.77
C ARG A 94 12.47 -3.91 3.85
N ARG A 95 12.22 -5.19 3.73
CA ARG A 95 13.02 -6.07 2.85
C ARG A 95 12.92 -5.63 1.38
N ARG A 96 11.71 -5.34 0.91
CA ARG A 96 11.48 -4.86 -0.46
C ARG A 96 12.22 -3.53 -0.71
N TYR A 97 12.14 -2.60 0.26
CA TYR A 97 12.87 -1.34 0.16
C TYR A 97 14.37 -1.57 0.01
N LEU A 98 14.93 -2.44 0.83
CA LEU A 98 16.38 -2.72 0.81
C LEU A 98 16.81 -3.42 -0.47
N MET A 99 15.95 -4.23 -1.07
CA MET A 99 16.23 -4.86 -2.37
C MET A 99 16.25 -3.85 -3.50
N ASP A 100 15.32 -2.87 -3.48
CA ASP A 100 15.22 -1.84 -4.51
C ASP A 100 16.27 -0.73 -4.33
N ASN A 101 16.74 -0.53 -3.10
CA ASN A 101 17.69 0.54 -2.74
C ASN A 101 18.96 -0.09 -2.15
N LYS A 102 19.73 -0.77 -2.99
CA LYS A 102 20.95 -1.46 -2.55
C LYS A 102 21.97 -0.46 -2.03
N PRO A 103 22.62 -0.77 -0.88
CA PRO A 103 23.65 0.12 -0.34
C PRO A 103 24.87 0.15 -1.25
N LYS A 104 25.62 1.26 -1.18
CA LYS A 104 26.87 1.43 -1.91
C LYS A 104 28.04 1.09 -0.98
N GLY A 105 29.17 0.64 -1.56
CA GLY A 105 30.38 0.37 -0.83
C GLY A 105 30.27 -0.85 0.08
N LEU A 106 30.82 -0.75 1.30
CA LEU A 106 30.88 -1.87 2.25
C LEU A 106 29.52 -2.40 2.68
N GLY A 107 28.47 -1.58 2.60
CA GLY A 107 27.12 -1.99 2.96
C GLY A 107 26.58 -3.13 2.10
N ILE A 108 27.10 -3.28 0.88
CA ILE A 108 26.71 -4.37 -0.02
C ILE A 108 27.04 -5.74 0.57
N LEU A 109 28.07 -5.81 1.41
CA LEU A 109 28.54 -7.06 2.01
C LEU A 109 27.68 -7.54 3.17
N LEU A 110 26.77 -6.69 3.68
CA LEU A 110 25.89 -7.06 4.79
C LEU A 110 24.70 -7.87 4.28
N PRO A 111 24.32 -8.97 4.97
CA PRO A 111 23.06 -9.64 4.69
C PRO A 111 21.90 -8.67 4.81
N ILE A 112 20.87 -8.85 3.96
CA ILE A 112 19.73 -7.94 3.90
C ILE A 112 19.03 -7.78 5.26
N GLY A 113 19.01 -8.83 6.08
CA GLY A 113 18.42 -8.78 7.42
C GLY A 113 19.15 -7.87 8.40
N LEU A 114 20.43 -7.56 8.13
CA LEU A 114 21.26 -6.69 8.98
C LEU A 114 21.36 -5.26 8.44
N ARG A 115 20.78 -4.99 7.28
CA ARG A 115 20.77 -3.64 6.71
C ARG A 115 19.65 -2.81 7.33
N SER A 116 19.91 -1.52 7.50
CA SER A 116 18.90 -0.57 7.96
C SER A 116 18.48 0.34 6.81
N PRO A 117 17.18 0.61 6.62
CA PRO A 117 16.74 1.58 5.64
C PRO A 117 17.25 2.97 6.00
N ASP A 118 17.71 3.73 5.01
CA ASP A 118 18.15 5.12 5.19
C ASP A 118 16.98 6.11 5.13
N LYS A 119 15.81 5.66 4.68
CA LYS A 119 14.59 6.48 4.55
C LYS A 119 13.39 5.68 5.02
N PRO A 120 12.28 6.35 5.38
CA PRO A 120 11.02 5.66 5.67
C PRO A 120 10.59 4.78 4.50
N TYR A 121 9.94 3.66 4.81
CA TYR A 121 9.51 2.69 3.81
C TYR A 121 8.02 2.32 3.93
N ASP A 122 7.21 3.21 4.52
CA ASP A 122 5.77 2.97 4.72
C ASP A 122 5.04 2.78 3.38
N ASP A 123 5.51 3.42 2.31
CA ASP A 123 4.98 3.25 0.97
C ASP A 123 5.21 1.82 0.44
N TYR A 124 6.33 1.21 0.79
CA TYR A 124 6.60 -0.20 0.46
C TYR A 124 5.70 -1.15 1.24
N VAL A 125 5.37 -0.80 2.48
CA VAL A 125 4.40 -1.58 3.26
C VAL A 125 3.03 -1.54 2.57
N ALA A 126 2.62 -0.39 2.07
CA ALA A 126 1.37 -0.26 1.31
C ALA A 126 1.38 -1.14 0.05
N ILE A 127 2.50 -1.27 -0.64
CA ILE A 127 2.65 -2.17 -1.78
C ILE A 127 2.43 -3.63 -1.35
N ILE A 128 3.02 -4.05 -0.24
CA ILE A 128 2.85 -5.41 0.29
C ILE A 128 1.37 -5.69 0.58
N LEU A 129 0.66 -4.74 1.18
CA LEU A 129 -0.77 -4.90 1.46
C LEU A 129 -1.59 -5.06 0.17
N ALA A 130 -1.26 -4.31 -0.87
CA ALA A 130 -1.90 -4.44 -2.17
C ALA A 130 -1.68 -5.83 -2.79
N GLU A 131 -0.45 -6.33 -2.72
CA GLU A 131 -0.12 -7.66 -3.22
C GLU A 131 -0.91 -8.74 -2.48
N ARG A 132 -1.04 -8.63 -1.16
CA ARG A 132 -1.84 -9.55 -0.36
C ARG A 132 -3.31 -9.55 -0.77
N TYR A 133 -3.86 -8.37 -1.05
CA TYR A 133 -5.23 -8.24 -1.51
C TYR A 133 -5.44 -8.99 -2.83
N PHE A 134 -4.58 -8.76 -3.82
CA PHE A 134 -4.69 -9.42 -5.11
C PHE A 134 -4.46 -10.93 -5.01
N ASP A 135 -3.52 -11.35 -4.19
CA ASP A 135 -3.27 -12.78 -3.96
C ASP A 135 -4.49 -13.46 -3.31
N GLY A 136 -5.15 -12.77 -2.38
CA GLY A 136 -6.37 -13.26 -1.76
C GLY A 136 -7.50 -13.48 -2.76
N ILE A 137 -7.69 -12.55 -3.70
CA ILE A 137 -8.69 -12.67 -4.75
C ILE A 137 -8.38 -13.89 -5.65
N ARG A 138 -7.13 -14.04 -6.06
CA ARG A 138 -6.71 -15.17 -6.89
C ARG A 138 -6.92 -16.51 -6.20
N SER A 139 -6.58 -16.60 -4.92
CA SER A 139 -6.79 -17.80 -4.11
C SER A 139 -8.27 -18.14 -4.00
N THR A 140 -9.14 -17.16 -3.78
CA THR A 140 -10.58 -17.34 -3.70
C THR A 140 -11.15 -17.86 -5.01
N ARG A 141 -10.70 -17.32 -6.14
CA ARG A 141 -11.13 -17.78 -7.47
C ARG A 141 -10.72 -19.22 -7.73
N ARG A 142 -9.55 -19.64 -7.30
CA ARG A 142 -9.07 -21.02 -7.43
C ARG A 142 -9.93 -22.00 -6.61
N ARG A 143 -10.37 -21.57 -5.41
CA ARG A 143 -11.18 -22.43 -4.53
C ARG A 143 -12.61 -22.64 -5.03
N LYS A 144 -13.13 -21.75 -5.86
CA LYS A 144 -14.49 -21.81 -6.38
C LYS A 144 -14.66 -22.67 -7.63
N LYS A 145 -13.60 -23.21 -8.14
CA LYS A 145 -13.66 -24.10 -9.30
C LYS A 145 -13.98 -25.53 -8.92
#